data_465d844b5dac21a5dd816eb19f1f56e9
#
_entry.id   465d844b5dac21a5dd816eb19f1f56e9
#
_cell.length_a   1.000
_cell.length_b   1.000
_cell.length_c   1.000
_cell.angle_alpha   90.00
_cell.angle_beta   90.00
_cell.angle_gamma   90.00
#
_symmetry.space_group_name_H-M   'P 1'
#
loop_
_entity.id
_entity.type
_entity.pdbx_description
1 polymer ?
#
loop_
_entity_poly.entity_id
_entity_poly.type
_entity_poly.pdbx_seq_one_letter_code
_entity_poly.pdbx_strand_id
1 'polypeptide(L)'
;MPEKETFEKLAYATIKEKILSGKLRVGDHISEASIASELHISRTPVRKAIARLEAEQLLEIKVNRGATVIESEMTASHFVSLLEIVEILVLQTISKLENKRITFEAERFEEKKEILQKHLQKKQETLYIEVLFDSLKSFVHLMQNSYADRFIQVLESDFDLKAQKEIKVLPLILAAETEQGMSSVIKNLQNGSYEEARKNVKELINKFIVQTFR
;
A
#
# COMPACT_ATOMS: atom_id res chain seq x y z
N MET A 1 27.86 -17.77 -0.28
CA MET A 1 26.52 -17.95 -0.86
C MET A 1 25.82 -16.64 -1.30
N PRO A 2 26.52 -15.54 -1.60
CA PRO A 2 25.88 -14.27 -2.04
C PRO A 2 25.29 -14.31 -3.45
N GLU A 3 25.84 -15.11 -4.37
CA GLU A 3 25.37 -15.12 -5.78
C GLU A 3 23.95 -15.65 -6.00
N LYS A 4 23.51 -16.66 -5.24
CA LYS A 4 22.17 -17.25 -5.43
C LYS A 4 21.04 -16.29 -5.03
N GLU A 5 21.25 -15.48 -4.02
CA GLU A 5 20.27 -14.46 -3.59
C GLU A 5 20.19 -13.29 -4.58
N THR A 6 21.31 -12.96 -5.22
CA THR A 6 21.38 -11.94 -6.27
C THR A 6 20.61 -12.37 -7.53
N PHE A 7 20.73 -13.63 -7.96
CA PHE A 7 20.00 -14.16 -9.13
C PHE A 7 18.50 -14.31 -8.90
N GLU A 8 18.08 -14.64 -7.67
CA GLU A 8 16.66 -14.65 -7.30
C GLU A 8 16.07 -13.23 -7.35
N LYS A 9 16.78 -12.24 -6.79
CA LYS A 9 16.38 -10.83 -6.85
C LYS A 9 16.31 -10.32 -8.28
N LEU A 10 17.27 -10.71 -9.13
CA LEU A 10 17.28 -10.35 -10.55
C LEU A 10 16.05 -10.94 -11.27
N ALA A 11 15.80 -12.24 -11.12
CA ALA A 11 14.65 -12.90 -11.76
C ALA A 11 13.32 -12.29 -11.28
N TYR A 12 13.19 -12.05 -9.99
CA TYR A 12 12.03 -11.40 -9.40
C TYR A 12 11.78 -10.00 -10.00
N ALA A 13 12.82 -9.14 -10.00
CA ALA A 13 12.70 -7.79 -10.54
C ALA A 13 12.34 -7.79 -12.03
N THR A 14 12.98 -8.66 -12.83
CA THR A 14 12.70 -8.77 -14.25
C THR A 14 11.28 -9.21 -14.57
N ILE A 15 10.78 -10.26 -13.89
CA ILE A 15 9.41 -10.75 -14.11
C ILE A 15 8.41 -9.67 -13.67
N LYS A 16 8.62 -9.07 -12.50
CA LYS A 16 7.76 -8.01 -11.96
C LYS A 16 7.69 -6.80 -12.89
N GLU A 17 8.83 -6.32 -13.39
CA GLU A 17 8.88 -5.23 -14.35
C GLU A 17 8.10 -5.56 -15.64
N LYS A 18 8.23 -6.80 -16.15
CA LYS A 18 7.48 -7.23 -17.34
C LYS A 18 5.97 -7.24 -17.12
N ILE A 19 5.50 -7.62 -15.92
CA ILE A 19 4.09 -7.57 -15.55
C ILE A 19 3.64 -6.10 -15.45
N LEU A 20 4.34 -5.27 -14.68
CA LEU A 20 3.99 -3.87 -14.47
C LEU A 20 4.05 -3.01 -15.75
N SER A 21 4.97 -3.33 -16.68
CA SER A 21 5.07 -2.65 -17.97
C SER A 21 4.08 -3.17 -19.02
N GLY A 22 3.27 -4.19 -18.71
CA GLY A 22 2.35 -4.82 -19.65
C GLY A 22 3.02 -5.69 -20.74
N LYS A 23 4.32 -5.96 -20.62
CA LYS A 23 5.02 -6.93 -21.49
C LYS A 23 4.58 -8.36 -21.24
N LEU A 24 4.19 -8.66 -19.98
CA LEU A 24 3.47 -9.86 -19.59
C LEU A 24 2.07 -9.43 -19.18
N ARG A 25 1.05 -9.92 -19.88
CA ARG A 25 -0.36 -9.57 -19.66
C ARG A 25 -1.05 -10.63 -18.84
N VAL A 26 -2.17 -10.27 -18.24
CA VAL A 26 -3.06 -11.24 -17.58
C VAL A 26 -3.39 -12.40 -18.53
N GLY A 27 -3.22 -13.61 -18.03
CA GLY A 27 -3.37 -14.84 -18.81
C GLY A 27 -2.08 -15.34 -19.47
N ASP A 28 -1.03 -14.53 -19.55
CA ASP A 28 0.25 -14.96 -20.12
C ASP A 28 0.92 -16.00 -19.23
N HIS A 29 1.44 -17.03 -19.89
CA HIS A 29 2.13 -18.14 -19.24
C HIS A 29 3.62 -17.85 -19.11
N ILE A 30 4.16 -18.02 -17.90
CA ILE A 30 5.58 -17.85 -17.59
C ILE A 30 6.23 -19.22 -17.42
N SER A 31 7.20 -19.54 -18.29
CA SER A 31 8.03 -20.72 -18.19
C SER A 31 9.32 -20.42 -17.41
N GLU A 32 9.61 -21.24 -16.37
CA GLU A 32 10.89 -21.17 -15.66
C GLU A 32 12.08 -21.26 -16.63
N ALA A 33 11.95 -22.09 -17.67
CA ALA A 33 13.00 -22.30 -18.67
C ALA A 33 13.24 -21.05 -19.53
N SER A 34 12.17 -20.38 -19.94
CA SER A 34 12.26 -19.16 -20.76
C SER A 34 12.98 -18.04 -20.01
N ILE A 35 12.56 -17.78 -18.78
CA ILE A 35 13.18 -16.74 -17.94
C ILE A 35 14.63 -17.10 -17.59
N ALA A 36 14.91 -18.35 -17.25
CA ALA A 36 16.26 -18.82 -16.97
C ALA A 36 17.20 -18.62 -18.18
N SER A 37 16.71 -18.95 -19.39
CA SER A 37 17.45 -18.75 -20.62
C SER A 37 17.70 -17.25 -20.92
N GLU A 38 16.68 -16.42 -20.77
CA GLU A 38 16.77 -14.98 -21.00
C GLU A 38 17.79 -14.30 -20.06
N LEU A 39 17.82 -14.70 -18.79
CA LEU A 39 18.69 -14.12 -17.78
C LEU A 39 20.07 -14.84 -17.69
N HIS A 40 20.28 -15.90 -18.46
CA HIS A 40 21.49 -16.75 -18.39
C HIS A 40 21.77 -17.29 -16.99
N ILE A 41 20.72 -17.73 -16.26
CA ILE A 41 20.79 -18.29 -14.92
C ILE A 41 20.16 -19.69 -14.87
N SER A 42 20.33 -20.40 -13.76
CA SER A 42 19.65 -21.69 -13.56
C SER A 42 18.16 -21.49 -13.23
N ARG A 43 17.35 -22.56 -13.37
CA ARG A 43 15.90 -22.53 -13.08
C ARG A 43 15.58 -22.35 -11.58
N THR A 44 16.48 -22.75 -10.70
CA THR A 44 16.24 -22.70 -9.24
C THR A 44 15.95 -21.29 -8.72
N PRO A 45 16.76 -20.25 -8.98
CA PRO A 45 16.44 -18.87 -8.56
C PRO A 45 15.17 -18.34 -9.24
N VAL A 46 14.89 -18.73 -10.50
CA VAL A 46 13.66 -18.33 -11.19
C VAL A 46 12.43 -18.91 -10.51
N ARG A 47 12.46 -20.20 -10.11
CA ARG A 47 11.37 -20.84 -9.36
C ARG A 47 11.08 -20.13 -8.05
N LYS A 48 12.12 -19.72 -7.31
CA LYS A 48 11.96 -18.96 -6.08
C LYS A 48 11.35 -17.58 -6.32
N ALA A 49 11.79 -16.90 -7.37
CA ALA A 49 11.21 -15.62 -7.78
C ALA A 49 9.73 -15.74 -8.15
N ILE A 50 9.36 -16.79 -8.89
CA ILE A 50 7.96 -17.10 -9.26
C ILE A 50 7.13 -17.40 -8.00
N ALA A 51 7.62 -18.22 -7.06
CA ALA A 51 6.91 -18.51 -5.82
C ALA A 51 6.70 -17.24 -4.97
N ARG A 52 7.65 -16.31 -4.98
CA ARG A 52 7.50 -15.02 -4.32
C ARG A 52 6.44 -14.13 -5.00
N LEU A 53 6.43 -14.10 -6.34
CA LEU A 53 5.42 -13.36 -7.11
C LEU A 53 4.02 -13.98 -6.96
N GLU A 54 3.91 -15.29 -6.76
CA GLU A 54 2.65 -15.97 -6.41
C GLU A 54 2.16 -15.55 -5.02
N ALA A 55 3.06 -15.49 -4.02
CA ALA A 55 2.73 -15.00 -2.69
C ALA A 55 2.29 -13.52 -2.69
N GLU A 56 2.75 -12.73 -3.67
CA GLU A 56 2.33 -11.36 -3.93
C GLU A 56 1.07 -11.28 -4.82
N GLN A 57 0.45 -12.43 -5.17
CA GLN A 57 -0.74 -12.52 -6.01
C GLN A 57 -0.59 -11.88 -7.41
N LEU A 58 0.63 -11.85 -7.95
CA LEU A 58 0.90 -11.43 -9.32
C LEU A 58 0.85 -12.61 -10.30
N LEU A 59 1.07 -13.82 -9.79
CA LEU A 59 1.07 -15.07 -10.52
C LEU A 59 0.23 -16.12 -9.81
N GLU A 60 -0.29 -17.07 -10.60
CA GLU A 60 -0.88 -18.32 -10.12
C GLU A 60 -0.04 -19.49 -10.63
N ILE A 61 0.47 -20.34 -9.74
CA ILE A 61 1.20 -21.56 -10.12
C ILE A 61 0.19 -22.70 -10.26
N LYS A 62 0.11 -23.30 -11.46
CA LYS A 62 -0.68 -24.50 -11.71
C LYS A 62 0.24 -25.72 -11.81
N VAL A 63 -0.09 -26.76 -11.05
CA VAL A 63 0.68 -28.04 -11.06
C VAL A 63 0.84 -28.52 -12.51
N ASN A 64 2.09 -28.77 -12.91
CA ASN A 64 2.49 -29.21 -14.27
C ASN A 64 2.18 -28.23 -15.42
N ARG A 65 1.78 -26.98 -15.13
CA ARG A 65 1.45 -25.97 -16.15
C ARG A 65 2.24 -24.67 -16.03
N GLY A 66 3.23 -24.60 -15.08
CA GLY A 66 4.01 -23.39 -14.84
C GLY A 66 3.21 -22.29 -14.13
N ALA A 67 3.62 -21.04 -14.29
CA ALA A 67 2.96 -19.88 -13.69
C ALA A 67 2.20 -19.08 -14.76
N THR A 68 1.06 -18.53 -14.37
CA THR A 68 0.24 -17.66 -15.23
C THR A 68 0.08 -16.31 -14.56
N VAL A 69 0.19 -15.22 -15.30
CA VAL A 69 -0.11 -13.88 -14.80
C VAL A 69 -1.59 -13.79 -14.49
N ILE A 70 -1.93 -13.46 -13.26
CA ILE A 70 -3.34 -13.30 -12.85
C ILE A 70 -3.71 -11.83 -12.82
N GLU A 71 -5.01 -11.56 -12.91
CA GLU A 71 -5.54 -10.21 -12.73
C GLU A 71 -5.30 -9.81 -11.28
N SER A 72 -4.36 -8.89 -11.10
CA SER A 72 -3.98 -8.41 -9.78
C SER A 72 -4.20 -6.90 -9.65
N GLU A 73 -4.96 -6.31 -10.59
CA GLU A 73 -5.22 -4.87 -10.55
C GLU A 73 -6.18 -4.51 -9.43
N MET A 74 -5.79 -3.51 -8.67
CA MET A 74 -6.67 -2.86 -7.70
C MET A 74 -7.62 -1.94 -8.48
N THR A 75 -8.84 -2.42 -8.72
CA THR A 75 -9.91 -1.64 -9.35
C THR A 75 -10.50 -0.62 -8.38
N ALA A 76 -11.29 0.33 -8.87
CA ALA A 76 -12.03 1.29 -8.05
C ALA A 76 -12.84 0.61 -6.93
N SER A 77 -13.55 -0.47 -7.23
CA SER A 77 -14.32 -1.23 -6.24
C SER A 77 -13.45 -1.87 -5.16
N HIS A 78 -12.32 -2.47 -5.54
CA HIS A 78 -11.36 -3.02 -4.57
C HIS A 78 -10.76 -1.94 -3.68
N PHE A 79 -10.41 -0.78 -4.26
CA PHE A 79 -9.85 0.33 -3.50
C PHE A 79 -10.85 0.88 -2.48
N VAL A 80 -12.13 1.03 -2.86
CA VAL A 80 -13.18 1.44 -1.91
C VAL A 80 -13.33 0.44 -0.77
N SER A 81 -13.37 -0.87 -1.06
CA SER A 81 -13.44 -1.88 0.00
C SER A 81 -12.24 -1.83 0.96
N LEU A 82 -11.04 -1.51 0.45
CA LEU A 82 -9.86 -1.30 1.30
C LEU A 82 -9.97 -0.03 2.14
N LEU A 83 -10.49 1.08 1.59
CA LEU A 83 -10.74 2.32 2.34
C LEU A 83 -11.74 2.10 3.48
N GLU A 84 -12.79 1.30 3.27
CA GLU A 84 -13.75 0.94 4.33
C GLU A 84 -13.07 0.19 5.50
N ILE A 85 -12.15 -0.74 5.20
CA ILE A 85 -11.38 -1.43 6.23
C ILE A 85 -10.40 -0.47 6.93
N VAL A 86 -9.74 0.42 6.19
CA VAL A 86 -8.87 1.47 6.75
C VAL A 86 -9.67 2.36 7.72
N GLU A 87 -10.88 2.78 7.33
CA GLU A 87 -11.77 3.55 8.21
C GLU A 87 -11.99 2.81 9.54
N ILE A 88 -12.40 1.54 9.48
CA ILE A 88 -12.64 0.72 10.68
C ILE A 88 -11.40 0.69 11.58
N LEU A 89 -10.20 0.45 11.02
CA LEU A 89 -8.96 0.38 11.78
C LEU A 89 -8.61 1.72 12.44
N VAL A 90 -8.75 2.83 11.71
CA VAL A 90 -8.47 4.17 12.21
C VAL A 90 -9.47 4.56 13.32
N LEU A 91 -10.77 4.31 13.13
CA LEU A 91 -11.79 4.56 14.15
C LEU A 91 -11.57 3.70 15.41
N GLN A 92 -11.19 2.45 15.25
CA GLN A 92 -10.86 1.58 16.37
C GLN A 92 -9.59 2.03 17.11
N THR A 93 -8.61 2.61 16.40
CA THR A 93 -7.43 3.22 17.01
C THR A 93 -7.84 4.39 17.90
N ILE A 94 -8.68 5.30 17.39
CA ILE A 94 -9.23 6.43 18.17
C ILE A 94 -9.98 5.93 19.42
N SER A 95 -10.80 4.89 19.28
CA SER A 95 -11.53 4.31 20.42
C SER A 95 -10.58 3.71 21.47
N LYS A 96 -9.46 3.13 21.07
CA LYS A 96 -8.44 2.65 22.02
C LYS A 96 -7.69 3.79 22.70
N LEU A 97 -7.36 4.87 22.00
CA LEU A 97 -6.76 6.07 22.61
C LEU A 97 -7.67 6.63 23.70
N GLU A 98 -8.97 6.78 23.40
CA GLU A 98 -9.97 7.26 24.35
C GLU A 98 -10.10 6.35 25.58
N ASN A 99 -10.34 5.05 25.36
CA ASN A 99 -10.66 4.11 26.44
C ASN A 99 -9.46 3.73 27.32
N LYS A 100 -8.26 3.67 26.74
CA LYS A 100 -7.04 3.27 27.46
C LYS A 100 -6.20 4.43 27.94
N ARG A 101 -6.61 5.68 27.68
CA ARG A 101 -5.87 6.90 28.00
C ARG A 101 -4.41 6.83 27.52
N ILE A 102 -4.21 6.27 26.32
CA ILE A 102 -2.90 6.23 25.69
C ILE A 102 -2.54 7.67 25.28
N THR A 103 -1.36 8.13 25.66
CA THR A 103 -0.88 9.46 25.26
C THR A 103 -0.71 9.51 23.76
N PHE A 104 -1.35 10.47 23.11
CA PHE A 104 -1.20 10.73 21.69
C PHE A 104 -0.06 11.72 21.47
N GLU A 105 1.03 11.26 20.82
CA GLU A 105 2.21 12.08 20.51
C GLU A 105 1.95 12.88 19.22
N ALA A 106 1.27 14.00 19.34
CA ALA A 106 0.84 14.80 18.20
C ALA A 106 2.02 15.35 17.39
N GLU A 107 3.11 15.72 18.03
CA GLU A 107 4.33 16.26 17.39
C GLU A 107 4.84 15.33 16.29
N ARG A 108 4.83 14.02 16.54
CA ARG A 108 5.23 13.00 15.57
C ARG A 108 4.39 13.03 14.28
N PHE A 109 3.10 13.31 14.39
CA PHE A 109 2.19 13.37 13.25
C PHE A 109 2.22 14.73 12.56
N GLU A 110 2.49 15.82 13.29
CA GLU A 110 2.76 17.14 12.72
C GLU A 110 4.04 17.11 11.86
N GLU A 111 5.13 16.50 12.34
CA GLU A 111 6.36 16.31 11.57
C GLU A 111 6.10 15.55 10.26
N LYS A 112 5.33 14.47 10.30
CA LYS A 112 4.97 13.71 9.08
C LYS A 112 4.16 14.55 8.11
N LYS A 113 3.24 15.37 8.60
CA LYS A 113 2.46 16.30 7.77
C LYS A 113 3.37 17.35 7.09
N GLU A 114 4.34 17.89 7.79
CA GLU A 114 5.33 18.81 7.20
C GLU A 114 6.17 18.14 6.11
N ILE A 115 6.55 16.87 6.32
CA ILE A 115 7.28 16.09 5.31
C ILE A 115 6.41 15.85 4.08
N LEU A 116 5.11 15.54 4.24
CA LEU A 116 4.16 15.40 3.13
C LEU A 116 4.07 16.69 2.31
N GLN A 117 3.90 17.85 2.97
CA GLN A 117 3.87 19.16 2.30
C GLN A 117 5.15 19.43 1.50
N LYS A 118 6.32 19.13 2.07
CA LYS A 118 7.60 19.31 1.42
C LYS A 118 7.74 18.43 0.16
N HIS A 119 7.30 17.16 0.20
CA HIS A 119 7.35 16.29 -0.97
C HIS A 119 6.36 16.73 -2.05
N LEU A 120 5.17 17.16 -1.66
CA LEU A 120 4.17 17.71 -2.58
C LEU A 120 4.70 18.95 -3.31
N GLN A 121 5.27 19.92 -2.59
CA GLN A 121 5.86 21.15 -3.17
C GLN A 121 7.01 20.83 -4.13
N LYS A 122 7.80 19.79 -3.85
CA LYS A 122 8.91 19.34 -4.70
C LYS A 122 8.48 18.41 -5.83
N LYS A 123 7.18 18.12 -5.97
CA LYS A 123 6.62 17.16 -6.94
C LYS A 123 7.25 15.76 -6.84
N GLN A 124 7.58 15.34 -5.63
CA GLN A 124 8.15 14.03 -5.33
C GLN A 124 7.01 13.05 -4.97
N GLU A 125 6.23 12.67 -5.98
CA GLU A 125 4.97 11.93 -5.83
C GLU A 125 5.13 10.60 -5.10
N THR A 126 6.15 9.81 -5.46
CA THR A 126 6.43 8.52 -4.81
C THR A 126 6.72 8.70 -3.32
N LEU A 127 7.59 9.67 -2.97
CA LEU A 127 7.93 9.95 -1.57
C LEU A 127 6.73 10.50 -0.78
N TYR A 128 5.85 11.27 -1.42
CA TYR A 128 4.60 11.71 -0.80
C TYR A 128 3.72 10.50 -0.42
N ILE A 129 3.54 9.55 -1.33
CA ILE A 129 2.72 8.35 -1.11
C ILE A 129 3.35 7.48 -0.02
N GLU A 130 4.67 7.25 -0.04
CA GLU A 130 5.38 6.51 1.00
C GLU A 130 5.17 7.11 2.40
N VAL A 131 5.31 8.43 2.55
CA VAL A 131 5.11 9.13 3.83
C VAL A 131 3.65 9.09 4.27
N LEU A 132 2.70 9.12 3.33
CA LEU A 132 1.27 9.00 3.62
C LEU A 132 0.96 7.62 4.22
N PHE A 133 1.44 6.53 3.61
CA PHE A 133 1.29 5.18 4.15
C PHE A 133 2.03 5.00 5.49
N ASP A 134 3.23 5.57 5.64
CA ASP A 134 3.96 5.54 6.90
C ASP A 134 3.22 6.30 8.03
N SER A 135 2.52 7.39 7.68
CA SER A 135 1.65 8.11 8.61
C SER A 135 0.46 7.25 9.06
N LEU A 136 -0.22 6.61 8.12
CA LEU A 136 -1.32 5.70 8.39
C LEU A 136 -0.88 4.50 9.25
N LYS A 137 0.24 3.87 8.88
CA LYS A 137 0.84 2.76 9.63
C LYS A 137 1.19 3.16 11.06
N SER A 138 1.85 4.32 11.23
CA SER A 138 2.19 4.84 12.54
C SER A 138 0.96 5.11 13.41
N PHE A 139 -0.13 5.58 12.82
CA PHE A 139 -1.38 5.81 13.54
C PHE A 139 -2.05 4.50 13.94
N VAL A 140 -2.21 3.55 13.02
CA VAL A 140 -2.83 2.24 13.30
C VAL A 140 -1.99 1.45 14.31
N HIS A 141 -0.66 1.61 14.32
CA HIS A 141 0.23 0.97 15.28
C HIS A 141 -0.11 1.34 16.75
N LEU A 142 -0.66 2.53 17.01
CA LEU A 142 -1.14 2.92 18.36
C LEU A 142 -2.23 1.97 18.87
N MET A 143 -2.91 1.26 17.98
CA MET A 143 -3.87 0.23 18.36
C MET A 143 -3.20 -0.99 19.03
N GLN A 144 -1.87 -1.18 18.90
CA GLN A 144 -1.12 -2.33 19.41
C GLN A 144 -1.73 -3.67 18.96
N ASN A 145 -2.00 -3.78 17.65
CA ASN A 145 -2.54 -4.99 17.03
C ASN A 145 -1.69 -5.37 15.81
N SER A 146 -0.89 -6.43 15.95
CA SER A 146 0.03 -6.89 14.91
C SER A 146 -0.64 -7.32 13.60
N TYR A 147 -1.92 -7.75 13.66
CA TYR A 147 -2.67 -8.06 12.44
C TYR A 147 -3.11 -6.79 11.70
N ALA A 148 -3.46 -5.72 12.42
CA ALA A 148 -3.76 -4.43 11.82
C ALA A 148 -2.50 -3.82 11.18
N ASP A 149 -1.36 -3.87 11.87
CA ASP A 149 -0.07 -3.43 11.32
C ASP A 149 0.26 -4.17 10.03
N ARG A 150 0.10 -5.49 10.03
CA ARG A 150 0.33 -6.33 8.85
C ARG A 150 -0.64 -6.00 7.71
N PHE A 151 -1.90 -5.73 8.02
CA PHE A 151 -2.89 -5.34 7.01
C PHE A 151 -2.45 -4.05 6.30
N ILE A 152 -2.01 -3.02 7.03
CA ILE A 152 -1.55 -1.76 6.41
C ILE A 152 -0.31 -1.98 5.55
N GLN A 153 0.61 -2.86 5.95
CA GLN A 153 1.77 -3.22 5.10
C GLN A 153 1.36 -3.91 3.80
N VAL A 154 0.38 -4.81 3.85
CA VAL A 154 -0.16 -5.48 2.66
C VAL A 154 -0.87 -4.47 1.77
N LEU A 155 -1.68 -3.57 2.35
CA LEU A 155 -2.36 -2.52 1.61
C LEU A 155 -1.39 -1.61 0.86
N GLU A 156 -0.30 -1.15 1.52
CA GLU A 156 0.75 -0.35 0.90
C GLU A 156 1.39 -1.08 -0.30
N SER A 157 1.76 -2.35 -0.09
CA SER A 157 2.32 -3.19 -1.15
C SER A 157 1.34 -3.39 -2.30
N ASP A 158 0.07 -3.67 -2.02
CA ASP A 158 -0.95 -3.86 -3.05
C ASP A 158 -1.25 -2.56 -3.80
N PHE A 159 -1.27 -1.43 -3.11
CA PHE A 159 -1.43 -0.12 -3.74
C PHE A 159 -0.27 0.17 -4.72
N ASP A 160 0.97 -0.04 -4.29
CA ASP A 160 2.15 0.17 -5.14
C ASP A 160 2.16 -0.75 -6.36
N LEU A 161 1.84 -2.04 -6.16
CA LEU A 161 1.97 -3.07 -7.18
C LEU A 161 0.77 -3.17 -8.12
N LYS A 162 -0.45 -3.00 -7.59
CA LYS A 162 -1.69 -3.43 -8.23
C LYS A 162 -2.64 -2.27 -8.55
N ALA A 163 -2.48 -1.10 -7.91
CA ALA A 163 -3.39 0.00 -8.15
C ALA A 163 -3.30 0.51 -9.59
N GLN A 164 -4.45 0.66 -10.23
CA GLN A 164 -4.59 1.31 -11.53
C GLN A 164 -4.09 2.76 -11.45
N LYS A 165 -3.68 3.32 -12.58
CA LYS A 165 -3.10 4.67 -12.64
C LYS A 165 -4.03 5.72 -12.03
N GLU A 166 -5.33 5.60 -12.29
CA GLU A 166 -6.38 6.48 -11.79
C GLU A 166 -6.45 6.46 -10.26
N ILE A 167 -6.23 5.28 -9.64
CA ILE A 167 -6.20 5.09 -8.18
C ILE A 167 -4.89 5.62 -7.60
N LYS A 168 -3.77 5.39 -8.27
CA LYS A 168 -2.43 5.85 -7.81
C LYS A 168 -2.33 7.36 -7.68
N VAL A 169 -3.07 8.12 -8.48
CA VAL A 169 -3.03 9.58 -8.43
C VAL A 169 -3.99 10.19 -7.39
N LEU A 170 -4.93 9.41 -6.85
CA LEU A 170 -5.93 9.92 -5.88
C LEU A 170 -5.31 10.58 -4.64
N PRO A 171 -4.26 10.01 -4.00
CA PRO A 171 -3.62 10.68 -2.86
C PRO A 171 -3.04 12.06 -3.20
N LEU A 172 -2.61 12.26 -4.44
CA LEU A 172 -2.07 13.54 -4.91
C LEU A 172 -3.19 14.53 -5.25
N ILE A 173 -4.26 14.06 -5.88
CA ILE A 173 -5.46 14.88 -6.16
C ILE A 173 -6.08 15.39 -4.86
N LEU A 174 -6.14 14.54 -3.84
CA LEU A 174 -6.73 14.84 -2.53
C LEU A 174 -5.70 15.32 -1.49
N ALA A 175 -4.53 15.80 -1.92
CA ALA A 175 -3.47 16.18 -0.98
C ALA A 175 -3.89 17.31 -0.02
N ALA A 176 -4.61 18.32 -0.52
CA ALA A 176 -5.10 19.43 0.30
C ALA A 176 -6.14 18.96 1.34
N GLU A 177 -7.06 18.10 0.93
CA GLU A 177 -8.07 17.49 1.81
C GLU A 177 -7.44 16.57 2.84
N THR A 178 -6.41 15.83 2.45
CA THR A 178 -5.64 14.95 3.33
C THR A 178 -4.93 15.77 4.40
N GLU A 179 -4.25 16.85 4.02
CA GLU A 179 -3.58 17.78 4.95
C GLU A 179 -4.56 18.38 5.95
N GLN A 180 -5.68 18.90 5.46
CA GLN A 180 -6.73 19.49 6.30
C GLN A 180 -7.32 18.44 7.26
N GLY A 181 -7.62 17.23 6.74
CA GLY A 181 -8.16 16.13 7.54
C GLY A 181 -7.19 15.69 8.63
N MET A 182 -5.92 15.48 8.29
CA MET A 182 -4.88 15.13 9.26
C MET A 182 -4.75 16.21 10.35
N SER A 183 -4.68 17.50 9.99
CA SER A 183 -4.58 18.61 10.95
C SER A 183 -5.78 18.62 11.91
N SER A 184 -7.00 18.40 11.39
CA SER A 184 -8.21 18.37 12.20
C SER A 184 -8.22 17.18 13.16
N VAL A 185 -7.83 15.98 12.68
CA VAL A 185 -7.74 14.77 13.52
C VAL A 185 -6.69 14.95 14.61
N ILE A 186 -5.48 15.41 14.28
CA ILE A 186 -4.40 15.64 15.25
C ILE A 186 -4.86 16.61 16.35
N LYS A 187 -5.39 17.76 15.96
CA LYS A 187 -5.89 18.78 16.89
C LYS A 187 -6.99 18.24 17.82
N ASN A 188 -7.95 17.50 17.27
CA ASN A 188 -9.05 16.95 18.04
C ASN A 188 -8.58 15.87 19.02
N LEU A 189 -7.62 15.04 18.63
CA LEU A 189 -7.02 14.04 19.53
C LEU A 189 -6.22 14.69 20.67
N GLN A 190 -5.46 15.76 20.38
CA GLN A 190 -4.75 16.54 21.41
C GLN A 190 -5.72 17.14 22.46
N ASN A 191 -6.88 17.58 22.00
CA ASN A 191 -7.90 18.20 22.87
C ASN A 191 -8.85 17.18 23.54
N GLY A 192 -8.68 15.88 23.30
CA GLY A 192 -9.59 14.85 23.78
C GLY A 192 -10.97 14.85 23.11
N SER A 193 -11.12 15.52 21.98
CA SER A 193 -12.37 15.61 21.21
C SER A 193 -12.50 14.42 20.27
N TYR A 194 -12.60 13.20 20.82
CA TYR A 194 -12.54 11.95 20.05
C TYR A 194 -13.68 11.80 19.05
N GLU A 195 -14.89 12.26 19.37
CA GLU A 195 -16.03 12.19 18.43
C GLU A 195 -15.80 13.06 17.20
N GLU A 196 -15.28 14.27 17.35
CA GLU A 196 -14.94 15.14 16.22
C GLU A 196 -13.78 14.54 15.40
N ALA A 197 -12.81 13.89 16.06
CA ALA A 197 -11.74 13.18 15.35
C ALA A 197 -12.31 12.04 14.48
N ARG A 198 -13.25 11.23 15.00
CA ARG A 198 -13.93 10.18 14.20
C ARG A 198 -14.69 10.76 13.03
N LYS A 199 -15.40 11.87 13.22
CA LYS A 199 -16.15 12.55 12.17
C LYS A 199 -15.20 13.02 11.05
N ASN A 200 -14.07 13.66 11.39
CA ASN A 200 -13.10 14.10 10.40
C ASN A 200 -12.49 12.93 9.61
N VAL A 201 -12.22 11.79 10.26
CA VAL A 201 -11.76 10.57 9.55
C VAL A 201 -12.79 10.11 8.53
N LYS A 202 -14.06 9.98 8.92
CA LYS A 202 -15.14 9.57 8.01
C LYS A 202 -15.30 10.53 6.84
N GLU A 203 -15.24 11.83 7.08
CA GLU A 203 -15.32 12.85 6.03
C GLU A 203 -14.15 12.73 5.04
N LEU A 204 -12.92 12.50 5.52
CA LEU A 204 -11.76 12.31 4.66
C LEU A 204 -11.88 11.03 3.82
N ILE A 205 -12.20 9.90 4.44
CA ILE A 205 -12.38 8.63 3.73
C ILE A 205 -13.48 8.75 2.67
N ASN A 206 -14.61 9.39 3.01
CA ASN A 206 -15.69 9.60 2.05
C ASN A 206 -15.26 10.45 0.84
N LYS A 207 -14.38 11.45 1.02
CA LYS A 207 -13.80 12.20 -0.10
C LYS A 207 -13.00 11.30 -1.04
N PHE A 208 -12.19 10.39 -0.49
CA PHE A 208 -11.48 9.40 -1.30
C PHE A 208 -12.44 8.48 -2.05
N ILE A 209 -13.46 7.95 -1.38
CA ILE A 209 -14.49 7.09 -2.01
C ILE A 209 -15.19 7.82 -3.16
N VAL A 210 -15.66 9.04 -2.93
CA VAL A 210 -16.33 9.83 -3.97
C VAL A 210 -15.42 10.14 -5.14
N GLN A 211 -14.15 10.48 -4.88
CA GLN A 211 -13.18 10.80 -5.93
C GLN A 211 -12.77 9.57 -6.74
N THR A 212 -12.85 8.37 -6.18
CA THR A 212 -12.54 7.11 -6.89
C THR A 212 -13.46 6.86 -8.08
N PHE A 213 -14.67 7.43 -8.08
CA PHE A 213 -15.67 7.26 -9.16
C PHE A 213 -15.83 8.51 -10.03
N ARG A 214 -14.96 9.49 -9.93
CA ARG A 214 -14.95 10.71 -10.78
C ARG A 214 -13.86 10.65 -11.82
#